data_1130fb5bf050eb8e898032f228ca6ebc
#
_entry.id   1130fb5bf050eb8e898032f228ca6ebc
#
_cell.length_a   1.000
_cell.length_b   1.000
_cell.length_c   1.000
_cell.angle_alpha   90.00
_cell.angle_beta   90.00
_cell.angle_gamma   90.00
#
_symmetry.space_group_name_H-M   'P 1'
#
loop_
_entity.id
_entity.type
_entity.pdbx_description
1 polymer ?
#
loop_
_entity_poly.entity_id
_entity_poly.type
_entity_poly.pdbx_seq_one_letter_code
_entity_poly.pdbx_strand_id
1 'polypeptide(L)'
;MVGTAIASFFGMLAISTIYGLAHTFIAKSLSEKISQAWAHRSARFMILVIIAIQGISAFILYGSSLYLLYQGATFTPYTSDYGTLYDGSEDITVAWIVFGLSMAVSVVADIIKVILVLTFAD
;
A
#
# COMPACT_ATOMS: atom_id res chain seq x y z
N MET A 1 -19.32 14.18 5.01
CA MET A 1 -18.19 13.23 4.82
C MET A 1 -17.04 13.75 3.97
N VAL A 2 -17.22 14.86 3.26
CA VAL A 2 -16.13 15.43 2.44
C VAL A 2 -14.88 15.73 3.29
N GLY A 3 -15.06 16.40 4.42
CA GLY A 3 -13.94 16.73 5.31
C GLY A 3 -13.21 15.50 5.83
N THR A 4 -13.95 14.46 6.22
CA THR A 4 -13.38 13.21 6.70
C THR A 4 -12.62 12.47 5.59
N ALA A 5 -13.17 12.48 4.36
CA ALA A 5 -12.51 11.87 3.21
C ALA A 5 -11.21 12.60 2.87
N ILE A 6 -11.19 13.92 2.89
CA ILE A 6 -9.99 14.73 2.65
C ILE A 6 -8.94 14.47 3.73
N ALA A 7 -9.33 14.48 5.00
CA ALA A 7 -8.43 14.18 6.11
C ALA A 7 -7.85 12.77 5.98
N SER A 8 -8.67 11.78 5.59
CA SER A 8 -8.23 10.41 5.36
C SER A 8 -7.24 10.32 4.21
N PHE A 9 -7.49 11.04 3.11
CA PHE A 9 -6.56 11.11 1.99
C PHE A 9 -5.18 11.62 2.43
N PHE A 10 -5.14 12.72 3.18
CA PHE A 10 -3.87 13.24 3.67
C PHE A 10 -3.20 12.31 4.67
N GLY A 11 -3.98 11.63 5.51
CA GLY A 11 -3.45 10.61 6.41
C GLY A 11 -2.80 9.45 5.66
N MET A 12 -3.46 8.94 4.64
CA MET A 12 -2.93 7.88 3.77
C MET A 12 -1.68 8.35 3.04
N LEU A 13 -1.69 9.58 2.54
CA LEU A 13 -0.53 10.17 1.87
C LEU A 13 0.66 10.28 2.81
N ALA A 14 0.44 10.71 4.05
CA ALA A 14 1.50 10.80 5.06
C ALA A 14 2.10 9.43 5.38
N ILE A 15 1.26 8.42 5.58
CA ILE A 15 1.70 7.04 5.85
C ILE A 15 2.49 6.49 4.65
N SER A 16 1.99 6.71 3.43
CA SER A 16 2.67 6.27 2.21
C SER A 16 4.03 6.95 2.05
N THR A 17 4.14 8.24 2.41
CA THR A 17 5.39 8.98 2.35
C THR A 17 6.40 8.42 3.36
N ILE A 18 5.98 8.15 4.60
CA ILE A 18 6.83 7.55 5.62
C ILE A 18 7.32 6.17 5.14
N TYR A 19 6.42 5.36 4.60
CA TYR A 19 6.77 4.06 4.02
C TYR A 19 7.81 4.20 2.90
N GLY A 20 7.59 5.13 1.98
CA GLY A 20 8.50 5.39 0.85
C GLY A 20 9.89 5.83 1.32
N LEU A 21 9.96 6.69 2.34
CA LEU A 21 11.23 7.13 2.92
C LEU A 21 11.98 5.96 3.57
N ALA A 22 11.28 5.13 4.34
CA ALA A 22 11.86 3.95 4.97
C ALA A 22 12.36 2.95 3.92
N HIS A 23 11.56 2.71 2.87
CA HIS A 23 11.93 1.84 1.76
C HIS A 23 13.19 2.33 1.06
N THR A 24 13.26 3.63 0.76
CA THR A 24 14.43 4.24 0.11
C THR A 24 15.67 4.14 0.99
N PHE A 25 15.53 4.39 2.30
CA PHE A 25 16.64 4.29 3.25
C PHE A 25 17.20 2.87 3.30
N ILE A 26 16.32 1.86 3.38
CA ILE A 26 16.75 0.45 3.41
C ILE A 26 17.41 0.07 2.10
N ALA A 27 16.85 0.46 0.95
CA ALA A 27 17.44 0.19 -0.36
C ALA A 27 18.83 0.80 -0.48
N LYS A 28 19.00 2.03 0.00
CA LYS A 28 20.30 2.71 -0.01
C LYS A 28 21.30 2.00 0.90
N SER A 29 20.88 1.58 2.09
CA SER A 29 21.74 0.88 3.04
C SER A 29 22.21 -0.49 2.53
N LEU A 30 21.39 -1.15 1.71
CA LEU A 30 21.68 -2.47 1.14
C LEU A 30 22.13 -2.42 -0.31
N SER A 31 22.50 -1.24 -0.83
CA SER A 31 22.79 -1.08 -2.27
C SER A 31 23.88 -2.02 -2.78
N GLU A 32 24.93 -2.21 -2.01
CA GLU A 32 26.04 -3.12 -2.38
C GLU A 32 25.56 -4.58 -2.40
N LYS A 33 24.80 -5.00 -1.41
CA LYS A 33 24.25 -6.37 -1.35
C LYS A 33 23.22 -6.61 -2.43
N ILE A 34 22.43 -5.61 -2.78
CA ILE A 34 21.48 -5.68 -3.91
C ILE A 34 22.24 -5.90 -5.21
N SER A 35 23.33 -5.17 -5.42
CA SER A 35 24.19 -5.33 -6.60
C SER A 35 24.76 -6.75 -6.70
N GLN A 36 25.23 -7.29 -5.57
CA GLN A 36 25.77 -8.65 -5.51
C GLN A 36 24.70 -9.70 -5.81
N ALA A 37 23.53 -9.58 -5.18
CA ALA A 37 22.40 -10.49 -5.42
C ALA A 37 21.89 -10.40 -6.85
N TRP A 38 21.88 -9.20 -7.43
CA TRP A 38 21.42 -8.98 -8.81
C TRP A 38 22.26 -9.70 -9.86
N ALA A 39 23.52 -10.03 -9.55
CA ALA A 39 24.38 -10.80 -10.42
C ALA A 39 23.90 -12.27 -10.56
N HIS A 40 23.15 -12.79 -9.60
CA HIS A 40 22.58 -14.14 -9.65
C HIS A 40 21.28 -14.12 -10.44
N ARG A 41 21.23 -14.94 -11.49
CA ARG A 41 20.06 -14.99 -12.39
C ARG A 41 18.77 -15.38 -11.65
N SER A 42 18.84 -16.36 -10.76
CA SER A 42 17.68 -16.83 -10.01
C SER A 42 17.17 -15.76 -9.04
N ALA A 43 18.04 -15.09 -8.32
CA ALA A 43 17.68 -14.02 -7.40
C ALA A 43 17.06 -12.86 -8.15
N ARG A 44 17.66 -12.46 -9.26
CA ARG A 44 17.14 -11.37 -10.09
C ARG A 44 15.73 -11.66 -10.59
N PHE A 45 15.48 -12.88 -11.07
CA PHE A 45 14.17 -13.29 -11.54
C PHE A 45 13.13 -13.22 -10.42
N MET A 46 13.45 -13.78 -9.25
CA MET A 46 12.54 -13.76 -8.08
C MET A 46 12.24 -12.36 -7.60
N ILE A 47 13.25 -11.51 -7.53
CA ILE A 47 13.09 -10.11 -7.11
C ILE A 47 12.18 -9.37 -8.10
N LEU A 48 12.37 -9.56 -9.40
CA LEU A 48 11.54 -8.92 -10.42
C LEU A 48 10.09 -9.38 -10.33
N VAL A 49 9.83 -10.66 -10.08
CA VAL A 49 8.47 -11.20 -9.90
C VAL A 49 7.81 -10.57 -8.68
N ILE A 50 8.55 -10.45 -7.57
CA ILE A 50 8.00 -9.84 -6.34
C ILE A 50 7.71 -8.35 -6.57
N ILE A 51 8.58 -7.63 -7.26
CA ILE A 51 8.35 -6.22 -7.61
C ILE A 51 7.08 -6.08 -8.46
N ALA A 52 6.90 -6.95 -9.43
CA ALA A 52 5.71 -6.91 -10.28
C ALA A 52 4.42 -7.18 -9.49
N ILE A 53 4.41 -8.19 -8.63
CA ILE A 53 3.27 -8.52 -7.79
C ILE A 53 2.97 -7.37 -6.83
N GLN A 54 4.00 -6.82 -6.19
CA GLN A 54 3.87 -5.70 -5.27
C GLN A 54 3.29 -4.47 -5.97
N GLY A 55 3.81 -4.13 -7.16
CA GLY A 55 3.36 -2.98 -7.93
C GLY A 55 1.91 -3.11 -8.37
N ILE A 56 1.52 -4.26 -8.89
CA ILE A 56 0.15 -4.52 -9.34
C ILE A 56 -0.82 -4.49 -8.15
N SER A 57 -0.47 -5.19 -7.06
CA SER A 57 -1.30 -5.23 -5.86
C SER A 57 -1.46 -3.85 -5.22
N ALA A 58 -0.37 -3.10 -5.11
CA ALA A 58 -0.40 -1.74 -4.56
C ALA A 58 -1.25 -0.82 -5.42
N PHE A 59 -1.12 -0.89 -6.74
CA PHE A 59 -1.93 -0.08 -7.66
C PHE A 59 -3.42 -0.37 -7.49
N ILE A 60 -3.81 -1.64 -7.49
CA ILE A 60 -5.22 -2.04 -7.37
C ILE A 60 -5.78 -1.65 -6.01
N LEU A 61 -5.09 -1.98 -4.92
CA LEU A 61 -5.58 -1.73 -3.57
C LEU A 61 -5.60 -0.24 -3.24
N TYR A 62 -4.53 0.49 -3.57
CA TYR A 62 -4.46 1.92 -3.32
C TYR A 62 -5.48 2.68 -4.16
N GLY A 63 -5.61 2.33 -5.44
CA GLY A 63 -6.61 2.92 -6.33
C GLY A 63 -8.02 2.66 -5.83
N SER A 64 -8.30 1.44 -5.34
CA SER A 64 -9.60 1.10 -4.75
C SER A 64 -9.87 1.90 -3.49
N SER A 65 -8.86 2.10 -2.63
CA SER A 65 -9.04 2.89 -1.42
C SER A 65 -9.35 4.36 -1.73
N LEU A 66 -8.69 4.94 -2.73
CA LEU A 66 -8.97 6.30 -3.18
C LEU A 66 -10.38 6.43 -3.77
N TYR A 67 -10.80 5.42 -4.56
CA TYR A 67 -12.16 5.39 -5.10
C TYR A 67 -13.20 5.32 -4.00
N LEU A 68 -12.97 4.51 -2.96
CA LEU A 68 -13.86 4.42 -1.81
C LEU A 68 -13.92 5.73 -1.02
N LEU A 69 -12.82 6.47 -0.91
CA LEU A 69 -12.83 7.80 -0.32
C LEU A 69 -13.70 8.75 -1.14
N TYR A 70 -13.59 8.69 -2.46
CA TYR A 70 -14.43 9.49 -3.34
C TYR A 70 -15.91 9.14 -3.17
N GLN A 71 -16.24 7.86 -3.13
CA GLN A 71 -17.62 7.41 -2.91
C GLN A 71 -18.16 7.90 -1.56
N GLY A 72 -17.36 7.76 -0.49
CA GLY A 72 -17.76 8.22 0.83
C GLY A 72 -17.97 9.74 0.89
N ALA A 73 -17.11 10.49 0.20
CA ALA A 73 -17.19 11.96 0.14
C ALA A 73 -18.44 12.44 -0.59
N THR A 74 -18.86 11.72 -1.63
CA THR A 74 -20.00 12.12 -2.51
C THR A 74 -21.28 11.38 -2.17
N PHE A 75 -21.28 10.57 -1.13
CA PHE A 75 -22.44 9.79 -0.71
C PHE A 75 -23.57 10.72 -0.25
N THR A 76 -24.80 10.46 -0.75
CA THR A 76 -25.98 11.20 -0.31
C THR A 76 -26.54 10.52 0.95
N PRO A 77 -26.48 11.21 2.13
CA PRO A 77 -26.95 10.58 3.36
C PRO A 77 -28.44 10.23 3.30
N TYR A 78 -28.78 9.09 3.86
CA TYR A 78 -30.18 8.66 3.99
C TYR A 78 -30.35 7.84 5.26
N THR A 79 -31.61 7.79 5.73
CA THR A 79 -31.99 6.96 6.88
C THR A 79 -32.80 5.78 6.36
N SER A 80 -32.43 4.55 6.76
CA SER A 80 -33.17 3.34 6.40
C SER A 80 -34.50 3.28 7.13
N ASP A 81 -35.40 2.37 6.67
CA ASP A 81 -36.68 2.12 7.33
C ASP A 81 -36.52 1.67 8.79
N TYR A 82 -35.38 1.16 9.15
CA TYR A 82 -35.05 0.72 10.52
C TYR A 82 -34.37 1.82 11.36
N GLY A 83 -34.29 3.05 10.86
CA GLY A 83 -33.72 4.16 11.55
C GLY A 83 -32.18 4.23 11.49
N THR A 84 -31.54 3.38 10.71
CA THR A 84 -30.08 3.42 10.53
C THR A 84 -29.69 4.51 9.57
N LEU A 85 -28.80 5.42 10.02
CA LEU A 85 -28.25 6.47 9.17
C LEU A 85 -27.07 5.95 8.35
N TYR A 86 -27.12 6.16 7.04
CA TYR A 86 -26.03 5.90 6.12
C TYR A 86 -25.53 7.22 5.56
N ASP A 87 -24.26 7.55 5.83
CA ASP A 87 -23.67 8.87 5.53
C ASP A 87 -22.36 8.79 4.74
N GLY A 88 -21.98 7.59 4.27
CA GLY A 88 -20.73 7.39 3.55
C GLY A 88 -19.55 7.02 4.45
N SER A 89 -19.73 6.98 5.76
CA SER A 89 -18.67 6.59 6.69
C SER A 89 -18.23 5.14 6.49
N GLU A 90 -19.13 4.28 6.03
CA GLU A 90 -18.82 2.87 5.71
C GLU A 90 -17.77 2.79 4.61
N ASP A 91 -17.92 3.58 3.55
CA ASP A 91 -16.98 3.60 2.43
C ASP A 91 -15.59 4.08 2.88
N ILE A 92 -15.56 5.10 3.73
CA ILE A 92 -14.30 5.63 4.26
C ILE A 92 -13.62 4.59 5.17
N THR A 93 -14.39 3.87 5.99
CA THR A 93 -13.88 2.79 6.84
C THR A 93 -13.28 1.67 5.98
N VAL A 94 -13.99 1.23 4.94
CA VAL A 94 -13.49 0.20 4.02
C VAL A 94 -12.25 0.70 3.27
N ALA A 95 -12.22 1.99 2.91
CA ALA A 95 -11.03 2.58 2.28
C ALA A 95 -9.78 2.41 3.17
N TRP A 96 -9.90 2.65 4.47
CA TRP A 96 -8.80 2.46 5.40
C TRP A 96 -8.39 0.99 5.52
N ILE A 97 -9.35 0.06 5.51
CA ILE A 97 -9.07 -1.37 5.55
C ILE A 97 -8.30 -1.79 4.29
N VAL A 98 -8.75 -1.36 3.12
CA VAL A 98 -8.10 -1.67 1.84
C VAL A 98 -6.70 -1.05 1.78
N PHE A 99 -6.55 0.18 2.26
CA PHE A 99 -5.25 0.83 2.37
C PHE A 99 -4.31 0.07 3.29
N GLY A 100 -4.80 -0.39 4.45
CA GLY A 100 -4.02 -1.21 5.37
C GLY A 100 -3.55 -2.51 4.73
N LEU A 101 -4.40 -3.16 3.93
CA LEU A 101 -4.02 -4.35 3.16
C LEU A 101 -2.93 -4.02 2.14
N SER A 102 -3.03 -2.88 1.47
CA SER A 102 -2.00 -2.43 0.53
C SER A 102 -0.65 -2.26 1.22
N MET A 103 -0.64 -1.63 2.39
CA MET A 103 0.58 -1.45 3.18
C MET A 103 1.14 -2.79 3.65
N ALA A 104 0.28 -3.70 4.12
CA ALA A 104 0.69 -5.03 4.58
C ALA A 104 1.36 -5.82 3.45
N VAL A 105 0.76 -5.85 2.26
CA VAL A 105 1.34 -6.52 1.09
C VAL A 105 2.69 -5.91 0.74
N SER A 106 2.79 -4.58 0.75
CA SER A 106 4.04 -3.88 0.42
C SER A 106 5.16 -4.21 1.43
N VAL A 107 4.85 -4.21 2.72
CA VAL A 107 5.81 -4.52 3.78
C VAL A 107 6.28 -5.98 3.67
N VAL A 108 5.35 -6.92 3.48
CA VAL A 108 5.69 -8.34 3.33
C VAL A 108 6.57 -8.54 2.10
N ALA A 109 6.24 -7.92 0.97
CA ALA A 109 7.03 -8.01 -0.25
C ALA A 109 8.45 -7.46 -0.02
N ASP A 110 8.57 -6.34 0.69
CA ASP A 110 9.88 -5.76 1.00
C ASP A 110 10.71 -6.67 1.90
N ILE A 111 10.08 -7.29 2.91
CA ILE A 111 10.76 -8.26 3.78
C ILE A 111 11.28 -9.44 2.95
N ILE A 112 10.48 -9.98 2.05
CA ILE A 112 10.88 -11.08 1.18
C ILE A 112 12.04 -10.65 0.28
N LYS A 113 11.98 -9.45 -0.29
CA LYS A 113 13.08 -8.92 -1.12
C LYS A 113 14.38 -8.79 -0.34
N VAL A 114 14.31 -8.29 0.91
CA VAL A 114 15.49 -8.18 1.77
C VAL A 114 16.07 -9.57 2.06
N ILE A 115 15.23 -10.54 2.38
CA ILE A 115 15.68 -11.91 2.64
C ILE A 115 16.37 -12.49 1.39
N LEU A 116 15.79 -12.30 0.20
CA LEU A 116 16.39 -12.78 -1.04
C LEU A 116 17.74 -12.11 -1.31
N VAL A 117 17.82 -10.79 -1.11
CA VAL A 117 19.07 -10.05 -1.29
C VAL A 117 20.14 -10.57 -0.35
N LEU A 118 19.84 -10.74 0.93
CA LEU A 118 20.79 -11.23 1.90
C LEU A 118 21.19 -12.69 1.67
N THR A 119 20.27 -13.50 1.13
CA THR A 119 20.54 -14.91 0.84
C THR A 119 21.51 -15.07 -0.33
N PHE A 120 21.37 -14.25 -1.38
CA PHE A 120 22.14 -14.36 -2.62
C PHE A 120 23.32 -13.40 -2.69
N ALA A 121 23.45 -12.47 -1.74
CA ALA A 121 24.62 -11.58 -1.70
C ALA A 121 25.84 -12.33 -1.16
N ASP A 122 26.96 -12.13 -1.83
CA ASP A 122 28.24 -12.74 -1.46
C ASP A 122 29.08 -11.84 -0.58
#